data_56d1da6632b5985a36dba69a8d2a96c9
#
_entry.id   56d1da6632b5985a36dba69a8d2a96c9
#
_cell.length_a   1.000
_cell.length_b   1.000
_cell.length_c   1.000
_cell.angle_alpha   90.00
_cell.angle_beta   90.00
_cell.angle_gamma   90.00
#
_symmetry.space_group_name_H-M   'P 1'
#
loop_
_entity.id
_entity.type
_entity.pdbx_description
1 polymer ?
#
loop_
_entity_poly.entity_id
_entity_poly.type
_entity_poly.pdbx_seq_one_letter_code
_entity_poly.pdbx_strand_id
1 'polypeptide(L)'
;MPILSASGTETCILPSAVLSNHTAGFSGFTFRDLSDDMPAISAQWKKDKITFDAIYTGYLGSIKQIDYVRSIFDAHCKGLKIVDPAMADNGKLYVGFDDAYAQEMAKLCFEADITLPNITEACMMTGMEYKETYDRAYIDELLAKLCELGAKTIILTGVSYREGCTGVVVNKNGVSTYYEHKKIAGGCHGTGDVYASAFVGALMQGMNEQEAARIAADYTLLCIEKTEGDPKHWYGVKFELALPDYVRMLGL
;
A
#
# COMPACT_ATOMS: atom_id res chain seq x y z
N MET A 1 8.56 -6.82 4.34
CA MET A 1 9.61 -6.88 5.41
C MET A 1 11.01 -6.47 4.91
N PRO A 2 11.66 -7.08 3.90
CA PRO A 2 13.06 -6.74 3.56
C PRO A 2 13.30 -5.25 3.31
N ILE A 3 12.40 -4.58 2.60
CA ILE A 3 12.50 -3.14 2.28
C ILE A 3 12.42 -2.28 3.56
N LEU A 4 11.49 -2.58 4.45
CA LEU A 4 11.36 -1.89 5.75
C LEU A 4 12.60 -2.11 6.62
N SER A 5 13.11 -3.33 6.71
CA SER A 5 14.35 -3.58 7.46
C SER A 5 15.56 -2.89 6.84
N ALA A 6 15.62 -2.80 5.50
CA ALA A 6 16.71 -2.08 4.81
C ALA A 6 16.67 -0.56 5.05
N SER A 7 15.52 0.01 5.42
CA SER A 7 15.43 1.40 5.87
C SER A 7 15.93 1.63 7.30
N GLY A 8 16.49 0.63 7.98
CA GLY A 8 16.92 0.74 9.37
C GLY A 8 15.78 0.62 10.40
N THR A 9 14.58 0.20 9.96
CA THR A 9 13.41 0.06 10.82
C THR A 9 13.32 -1.37 11.35
N GLU A 10 13.23 -1.54 12.68
CA GLU A 10 12.93 -2.83 13.30
C GLU A 10 11.50 -3.25 12.89
N THR A 11 11.41 -4.35 12.16
CA THR A 11 10.16 -4.76 11.51
C THR A 11 9.64 -6.06 12.09
N CYS A 12 8.43 -6.02 12.66
CA CYS A 12 7.69 -7.18 13.15
C CYS A 12 6.54 -7.52 12.17
N ILE A 13 6.29 -8.79 11.94
CA ILE A 13 5.22 -9.27 11.06
C ILE A 13 4.10 -9.90 11.88
N LEU A 14 2.86 -9.46 11.62
CA LEU A 14 1.65 -10.20 11.96
C LEU A 14 1.09 -10.82 10.68
N PRO A 15 1.25 -12.13 10.47
CA PRO A 15 0.81 -12.75 9.24
C PRO A 15 -0.72 -12.90 9.21
N SER A 16 -1.37 -12.45 8.14
CA SER A 16 -2.80 -12.64 7.89
C SER A 16 -3.09 -13.93 7.13
N ALA A 17 -2.19 -14.33 6.26
CA ALA A 17 -2.25 -15.56 5.49
C ALA A 17 -0.86 -16.01 5.02
N VAL A 18 -0.73 -17.29 4.68
CA VAL A 18 0.44 -17.83 3.96
C VAL A 18 -0.05 -18.40 2.63
N LEU A 19 0.54 -17.91 1.56
CA LEU A 19 0.30 -18.38 0.20
C LEU A 19 1.59 -18.98 -0.38
N SER A 20 1.47 -20.01 -1.22
CA SER A 20 2.64 -20.55 -1.94
C SER A 20 3.25 -19.54 -2.93
N ASN A 21 2.41 -18.67 -3.47
CA ASN A 21 2.73 -17.61 -4.41
C ASN A 21 1.58 -16.59 -4.43
N HIS A 22 1.80 -15.40 -4.97
CA HIS A 22 0.75 -14.40 -5.07
C HIS A 22 -0.36 -14.82 -6.06
N THR A 23 -1.51 -14.16 -5.98
CA THR A 23 -2.71 -14.54 -6.75
C THR A 23 -2.73 -13.99 -8.17
N ALA A 24 -1.90 -13.02 -8.50
CA ALA A 24 -1.87 -12.37 -9.81
C ALA A 24 -1.05 -13.19 -10.83
N GLY A 25 -1.73 -13.78 -11.81
CA GLY A 25 -1.11 -14.56 -12.89
C GLY A 25 -0.75 -16.00 -12.54
N PHE A 26 -0.76 -16.40 -11.27
CA PHE A 26 -0.59 -17.78 -10.85
C PHE A 26 -1.94 -18.48 -10.70
N SER A 27 -1.96 -19.80 -10.93
CA SER A 27 -3.10 -20.68 -10.68
C SER A 27 -2.69 -21.84 -9.75
N GLY A 28 -3.65 -22.38 -8.99
CA GLY A 28 -3.40 -23.53 -8.13
C GLY A 28 -2.50 -23.26 -6.93
N PHE A 29 -2.43 -22.01 -6.46
CA PHE A 29 -1.69 -21.67 -5.25
C PHE A 29 -2.33 -22.27 -4.00
N THR A 30 -1.50 -22.61 -3.00
CA THR A 30 -2.00 -22.99 -1.68
C THR A 30 -2.29 -21.73 -0.87
N PHE A 31 -3.33 -21.80 -0.04
CA PHE A 31 -3.75 -20.70 0.82
C PHE A 31 -4.00 -21.21 2.24
N ARG A 32 -3.30 -20.63 3.20
CA ARG A 32 -3.54 -20.87 4.63
C ARG A 32 -3.97 -19.57 5.29
N ASP A 33 -5.24 -19.49 5.66
CA ASP A 33 -5.78 -18.40 6.48
C ASP A 33 -5.23 -18.48 7.91
N LEU A 34 -4.75 -17.36 8.44
CA LEU A 34 -4.24 -17.23 9.80
C LEU A 34 -5.10 -16.30 10.67
N SER A 35 -6.36 -16.10 10.29
CA SER A 35 -7.29 -15.26 11.05
C SER A 35 -7.42 -15.69 12.51
N ASP A 36 -7.41 -16.99 12.79
CA ASP A 36 -7.57 -17.52 14.14
C ASP A 36 -6.31 -17.34 15.01
N ASP A 37 -5.15 -17.15 14.40
CA ASP A 37 -3.88 -16.91 15.09
C ASP A 37 -3.70 -15.42 15.50
N MET A 38 -4.26 -14.48 14.72
CA MET A 38 -4.07 -13.03 14.94
C MET A 38 -4.45 -12.57 16.36
N PRO A 39 -5.61 -12.96 16.94
CA PRO A 39 -5.98 -12.56 18.30
C PRO A 39 -5.01 -13.10 19.36
N ALA A 40 -4.54 -14.35 19.19
CA ALA A 40 -3.61 -14.97 20.13
C ALA A 40 -2.24 -14.28 20.10
N ILE A 41 -1.73 -13.93 18.93
CA ILE A 41 -0.49 -13.15 18.76
C ILE A 41 -0.63 -11.78 19.44
N SER A 42 -1.73 -11.05 19.15
CA SER A 42 -2.00 -9.74 19.78
C SER A 42 -2.10 -9.84 21.30
N ALA A 43 -2.77 -10.87 21.83
CA ALA A 43 -2.87 -11.09 23.27
C ALA A 43 -1.51 -11.34 23.91
N GLN A 44 -0.62 -12.10 23.26
CA GLN A 44 0.75 -12.31 23.74
C GLN A 44 1.55 -11.01 23.72
N TRP A 45 1.49 -10.24 22.63
CA TRP A 45 2.15 -8.92 22.55
C TRP A 45 1.67 -7.97 23.65
N LYS A 46 0.36 -7.97 23.95
CA LYS A 46 -0.20 -7.16 25.04
C LYS A 46 0.36 -7.57 26.41
N LYS A 47 0.47 -8.88 26.66
CA LYS A 47 1.09 -9.43 27.89
C LYS A 47 2.54 -8.99 28.03
N ASP A 48 3.28 -9.01 26.92
CA ASP A 48 4.69 -8.64 26.87
C ASP A 48 4.92 -7.11 26.74
N LYS A 49 3.82 -6.33 26.71
CA LYS A 49 3.81 -4.86 26.59
C LYS A 49 4.48 -4.36 25.30
N ILE A 50 4.38 -5.15 24.21
CA ILE A 50 4.91 -4.78 22.90
C ILE A 50 4.01 -3.73 22.28
N THR A 51 4.62 -2.63 21.84
CA THR A 51 3.97 -1.53 21.10
C THR A 51 4.81 -1.13 19.89
N PHE A 52 4.20 -0.46 18.93
CA PHE A 52 4.82 -0.07 17.68
C PHE A 52 4.66 1.42 17.42
N ASP A 53 5.69 2.05 16.87
CA ASP A 53 5.67 3.45 16.44
C ASP A 53 4.85 3.64 15.16
N ALA A 54 4.70 2.58 14.36
CA ALA A 54 3.77 2.52 13.24
C ALA A 54 3.24 1.10 13.06
N ILE A 55 2.00 1.00 12.58
CA ILE A 55 1.43 -0.26 12.08
C ILE A 55 0.97 -0.01 10.65
N TYR A 56 1.52 -0.81 9.72
CA TYR A 56 1.19 -0.78 8.31
C TYR A 56 0.49 -2.07 7.90
N THR A 57 -0.66 -1.96 7.23
CA THR A 57 -1.40 -3.10 6.69
C THR A 57 -1.25 -3.18 5.18
N GLY A 58 -1.01 -4.37 4.67
CA GLY A 58 -1.20 -4.75 3.27
C GLY A 58 -2.44 -5.63 3.12
N TYR A 59 -2.32 -6.71 2.35
CA TYR A 59 -3.42 -7.65 2.09
C TYR A 59 -4.05 -8.21 3.36
N LEU A 60 -5.36 -8.05 3.48
CA LEU A 60 -6.22 -8.67 4.49
C LEU A 60 -7.26 -9.56 3.79
N GLY A 61 -7.33 -10.82 4.16
CA GLY A 61 -8.12 -11.83 3.44
C GLY A 61 -9.61 -11.84 3.75
N SER A 62 -10.09 -11.08 4.75
CA SER A 62 -11.49 -11.10 5.17
C SER A 62 -11.87 -9.88 6.03
N ILE A 63 -13.18 -9.61 6.13
CA ILE A 63 -13.75 -8.59 7.05
C ILE A 63 -13.34 -8.89 8.49
N LYS A 64 -13.31 -10.16 8.90
CA LYS A 64 -12.86 -10.59 10.24
C LYS A 64 -11.44 -10.11 10.54
N GLN A 65 -10.53 -10.17 9.56
CA GLN A 65 -9.16 -9.65 9.71
C GLN A 65 -9.13 -8.13 9.82
N ILE A 66 -10.01 -7.41 9.10
CA ILE A 66 -10.17 -5.95 9.24
C ILE A 66 -10.53 -5.59 10.69
N ASP A 67 -11.48 -6.30 11.30
CA ASP A 67 -11.89 -6.07 12.70
C ASP A 67 -10.76 -6.36 13.69
N TYR A 68 -9.96 -7.41 13.42
CA TYR A 68 -8.78 -7.69 14.24
C TYR A 68 -7.73 -6.59 14.12
N VAL A 69 -7.49 -6.05 12.93
CA VAL A 69 -6.56 -4.93 12.70
C VAL A 69 -6.98 -3.70 13.50
N ARG A 70 -8.28 -3.34 13.56
CA ARG A 70 -8.77 -2.25 14.43
C ARG A 70 -8.38 -2.47 15.87
N SER A 71 -8.63 -3.68 16.39
CA SER A 71 -8.26 -4.05 17.76
C SER A 71 -6.75 -3.99 18.01
N ILE A 72 -5.94 -4.35 17.00
CA ILE A 72 -4.47 -4.31 17.06
C ILE A 72 -3.97 -2.87 17.04
N PHE A 73 -4.57 -2.00 16.21
CA PHE A 73 -4.29 -0.57 16.22
C PHE A 73 -4.49 0.04 17.61
N ASP A 74 -5.62 -0.27 18.24
CA ASP A 74 -5.94 0.26 19.57
C ASP A 74 -5.03 -0.27 20.69
N ALA A 75 -4.65 -1.55 20.59
CA ALA A 75 -3.85 -2.20 21.61
C ALA A 75 -2.36 -1.88 21.52
N HIS A 76 -1.82 -1.70 20.32
CA HIS A 76 -0.38 -1.73 20.08
C HIS A 76 0.19 -0.51 19.36
N CYS A 77 -0.60 0.26 18.59
CA CYS A 77 -0.10 1.41 17.85
C CYS A 77 0.06 2.63 18.76
N LYS A 78 1.27 3.19 18.82
CA LYS A 78 1.58 4.42 19.55
C LYS A 78 1.81 5.62 18.65
N GLY A 79 2.01 5.38 17.37
CA GLY A 79 2.26 6.40 16.36
C GLY A 79 1.31 6.26 15.17
N LEU A 80 1.84 6.02 13.99
CA LEU A 80 1.09 6.07 12.73
C LEU A 80 0.32 4.78 12.43
N LYS A 81 -0.95 4.91 12.10
CA LYS A 81 -1.79 3.88 11.49
C LYS A 81 -1.79 4.08 9.98
N ILE A 82 -1.25 3.13 9.24
CA ILE A 82 -1.06 3.22 7.79
C ILE A 82 -1.79 2.06 7.12
N VAL A 83 -2.70 2.36 6.20
CA VAL A 83 -3.52 1.34 5.52
C VAL A 83 -3.31 1.41 4.01
N ASP A 84 -2.79 0.31 3.45
CA ASP A 84 -2.85 0.00 2.04
C ASP A 84 -4.08 -0.88 1.83
N PRO A 85 -5.10 -0.46 1.06
CA PRO A 85 -6.32 -1.23 0.87
C PRO A 85 -6.08 -2.60 0.22
N ALA A 86 -5.13 -2.70 -0.69
CA ALA A 86 -4.70 -3.92 -1.40
C ALA A 86 -5.86 -4.84 -1.81
N MET A 87 -6.94 -4.27 -2.39
CA MET A 87 -8.18 -5.00 -2.67
C MET A 87 -8.62 -4.99 -4.14
N ALA A 88 -8.09 -4.08 -4.96
CA ALA A 88 -8.58 -3.88 -6.32
C ALA A 88 -7.52 -3.28 -7.25
N ASP A 89 -7.65 -3.53 -8.54
CA ASP A 89 -6.84 -2.90 -9.57
C ASP A 89 -7.57 -2.94 -10.92
N ASN A 90 -7.27 -1.98 -11.83
CA ASN A 90 -7.83 -1.91 -13.19
C ASN A 90 -9.37 -2.00 -13.21
N GLY A 91 -10.03 -1.29 -12.30
CA GLY A 91 -11.49 -1.23 -12.19
C GLY A 91 -12.16 -2.47 -11.59
N LYS A 92 -11.40 -3.42 -11.02
CA LYS A 92 -11.93 -4.70 -10.52
C LYS A 92 -11.38 -5.05 -9.16
N LEU A 93 -12.25 -5.61 -8.30
CA LEU A 93 -11.84 -6.25 -7.06
C LEU A 93 -10.98 -7.49 -7.33
N TYR A 94 -10.06 -7.77 -6.43
CA TYR A 94 -9.31 -9.03 -6.46
C TYR A 94 -10.23 -10.22 -6.20
N VAL A 95 -9.79 -11.39 -6.65
CA VAL A 95 -10.55 -12.64 -6.50
C VAL A 95 -10.80 -12.92 -5.02
N GLY A 96 -12.08 -13.15 -4.69
CA GLY A 96 -12.52 -13.45 -3.33
C GLY A 96 -13.05 -12.25 -2.54
N PHE A 97 -12.95 -11.05 -3.07
CA PHE A 97 -13.54 -9.85 -2.47
C PHE A 97 -14.85 -9.44 -3.15
N ASP A 98 -15.70 -8.77 -2.40
CA ASP A 98 -16.99 -8.23 -2.81
C ASP A 98 -17.16 -6.77 -2.34
N ASP A 99 -18.29 -6.17 -2.69
CA ASP A 99 -18.59 -4.79 -2.31
C ASP A 99 -18.67 -4.61 -0.78
N ALA A 100 -19.12 -5.61 -0.04
CA ALA A 100 -19.17 -5.55 1.42
C ALA A 100 -17.77 -5.47 2.02
N TYR A 101 -16.82 -6.25 1.48
CA TYR A 101 -15.41 -6.15 1.86
C TYR A 101 -14.85 -4.76 1.55
N ALA A 102 -15.10 -4.23 0.34
CA ALA A 102 -14.61 -2.92 -0.05
C ALA A 102 -15.12 -1.80 0.87
N GLN A 103 -16.38 -1.88 1.31
CA GLN A 103 -16.95 -0.92 2.24
C GLN A 103 -16.32 -1.00 3.64
N GLU A 104 -16.03 -2.19 4.16
CA GLU A 104 -15.35 -2.34 5.45
C GLU A 104 -13.88 -1.91 5.38
N MET A 105 -13.19 -2.19 4.27
CA MET A 105 -11.83 -1.69 4.03
C MET A 105 -11.81 -0.17 3.94
N ALA A 106 -12.78 0.46 3.28
CA ALA A 106 -12.92 1.91 3.24
C ALA A 106 -13.01 2.52 4.64
N LYS A 107 -13.81 1.93 5.54
CA LYS A 107 -13.91 2.38 6.93
C LYS A 107 -12.56 2.29 7.65
N LEU A 108 -11.82 1.19 7.47
CA LEU A 108 -10.49 1.04 8.05
C LEU A 108 -9.52 2.13 7.54
N CYS A 109 -9.57 2.44 6.23
CA CYS A 109 -8.78 3.51 5.62
C CYS A 109 -9.09 4.88 6.22
N PHE A 110 -10.37 5.17 6.52
CA PHE A 110 -10.77 6.46 7.09
C PHE A 110 -10.45 6.57 8.59
N GLU A 111 -10.27 5.47 9.30
CA GLU A 111 -9.77 5.42 10.67
C GLU A 111 -8.24 5.61 10.77
N ALA A 112 -7.52 5.36 9.67
CA ALA A 112 -6.06 5.46 9.60
C ALA A 112 -5.57 6.92 9.57
N ASP A 113 -4.27 7.12 9.82
CA ASP A 113 -3.62 8.41 9.65
C ASP A 113 -3.18 8.64 8.21
N ILE A 114 -2.80 7.56 7.52
CA ILE A 114 -2.39 7.57 6.12
C ILE A 114 -3.03 6.38 5.41
N THR A 115 -3.58 6.63 4.22
CA THR A 115 -4.07 5.57 3.33
C THR A 115 -3.40 5.65 1.95
N LEU A 116 -3.07 4.48 1.37
CA LEU A 116 -2.33 4.37 0.12
C LEU A 116 -3.15 3.71 -1.00
N PRO A 117 -4.31 4.24 -1.39
CA PRO A 117 -5.10 3.63 -2.44
C PRO A 117 -4.48 3.87 -3.83
N ASN A 118 -4.73 2.94 -4.76
CA ASN A 118 -4.70 3.24 -6.18
C ASN A 118 -6.05 3.87 -6.62
N ILE A 119 -6.15 4.31 -7.89
CA ILE A 119 -7.38 4.97 -8.41
C ILE A 119 -8.60 4.04 -8.34
N THR A 120 -8.43 2.75 -8.63
CA THR A 120 -9.52 1.76 -8.55
C THR A 120 -10.07 1.64 -7.13
N GLU A 121 -9.20 1.49 -6.18
CA GLU A 121 -9.55 1.39 -4.75
C GLU A 121 -10.21 2.67 -4.25
N ALA A 122 -9.66 3.82 -4.61
CA ALA A 122 -10.25 5.12 -4.29
C ALA A 122 -11.67 5.26 -4.86
N CYS A 123 -11.91 4.81 -6.10
CA CYS A 123 -13.23 4.80 -6.70
C CYS A 123 -14.21 3.89 -5.95
N MET A 124 -13.78 2.69 -5.57
CA MET A 124 -14.61 1.75 -4.81
C MET A 124 -14.95 2.28 -3.42
N MET A 125 -13.99 2.91 -2.74
CA MET A 125 -14.22 3.52 -1.42
C MET A 125 -15.19 4.70 -1.46
N THR A 126 -15.19 5.47 -2.56
CA THR A 126 -16.02 6.68 -2.71
C THR A 126 -17.32 6.45 -3.46
N GLY A 127 -17.48 5.31 -4.11
CA GLY A 127 -18.61 5.05 -5.04
C GLY A 127 -18.52 5.82 -6.35
N MET A 128 -17.36 6.42 -6.67
CA MET A 128 -17.14 7.03 -7.99
C MET A 128 -16.93 5.96 -9.06
N GLU A 129 -17.41 6.23 -10.27
CA GLU A 129 -17.16 5.36 -11.42
C GLU A 129 -15.65 5.39 -11.78
N TYR A 130 -15.04 4.22 -11.91
CA TYR A 130 -13.67 4.10 -12.39
C TYR A 130 -13.56 4.47 -13.86
N LYS A 131 -12.54 5.27 -14.21
CA LYS A 131 -12.23 5.66 -15.59
C LYS A 131 -10.78 5.31 -15.92
N GLU A 132 -10.57 4.67 -17.07
CA GLU A 132 -9.22 4.40 -17.59
C GLU A 132 -8.51 5.68 -18.05
N THR A 133 -9.29 6.64 -18.55
CA THR A 133 -8.80 7.96 -18.95
C THR A 133 -9.53 9.03 -18.18
N TYR A 134 -8.81 9.95 -17.63
CA TYR A 134 -9.34 11.01 -16.77
C TYR A 134 -8.47 12.27 -16.86
N ASP A 135 -9.02 13.35 -16.40
CA ASP A 135 -8.32 14.63 -16.26
C ASP A 135 -7.99 14.94 -14.78
N ARG A 136 -7.38 16.07 -14.55
CA ARG A 136 -7.03 16.54 -13.22
C ARG A 136 -8.28 16.78 -12.36
N ALA A 137 -9.35 17.30 -12.95
CA ALA A 137 -10.59 17.59 -12.23
C ALA A 137 -11.23 16.33 -11.65
N TYR A 138 -11.17 15.20 -12.37
CA TYR A 138 -11.65 13.91 -11.89
C TYR A 138 -10.85 13.44 -10.65
N ILE A 139 -9.52 13.57 -10.65
CA ILE A 139 -8.68 13.20 -9.51
C ILE A 139 -8.94 14.15 -8.32
N ASP A 140 -9.10 15.45 -8.57
CA ASP A 140 -9.42 16.41 -7.52
C ASP A 140 -10.79 16.11 -6.87
N GLU A 141 -11.81 15.73 -7.65
CA GLU A 141 -13.11 15.28 -7.13
C GLU A 141 -12.97 13.98 -6.31
N LEU A 142 -12.19 13.01 -6.78
CA LEU A 142 -11.95 11.74 -6.10
C LEU A 142 -11.28 11.98 -4.72
N LEU A 143 -10.26 12.83 -4.67
CA LEU A 143 -9.59 13.21 -3.43
C LEU A 143 -10.51 13.97 -2.48
N ALA A 144 -11.34 14.89 -2.99
CA ALA A 144 -12.31 15.62 -2.18
C ALA A 144 -13.30 14.65 -1.52
N LYS A 145 -13.84 13.69 -2.25
CA LYS A 145 -14.74 12.66 -1.70
C LYS A 145 -14.07 11.79 -0.64
N LEU A 146 -12.82 11.38 -0.85
CA LEU A 146 -12.07 10.63 0.18
C LEU A 146 -11.90 11.46 1.47
N CYS A 147 -11.59 12.76 1.34
CA CYS A 147 -11.49 13.67 2.49
C CYS A 147 -12.84 13.84 3.19
N GLU A 148 -13.95 14.01 2.45
CA GLU A 148 -15.32 14.09 2.99
C GLU A 148 -15.71 12.84 3.77
N LEU A 149 -15.25 11.67 3.35
CA LEU A 149 -15.47 10.38 4.03
C LEU A 149 -14.55 10.16 5.23
N GLY A 150 -13.58 11.04 5.47
CA GLY A 150 -12.75 11.02 6.66
C GLY A 150 -11.27 10.67 6.46
N ALA A 151 -10.81 10.47 5.23
CA ALA A 151 -9.38 10.24 4.97
C ALA A 151 -8.54 11.47 5.36
N LYS A 152 -7.50 11.26 6.17
CA LYS A 152 -6.67 12.34 6.72
C LYS A 152 -5.50 12.69 5.78
N THR A 153 -4.69 11.68 5.45
CA THR A 153 -3.61 11.79 4.47
C THR A 153 -3.77 10.70 3.43
N ILE A 154 -3.80 11.09 2.17
CA ILE A 154 -4.04 10.18 1.04
C ILE A 154 -2.78 10.17 0.16
N ILE A 155 -2.27 8.99 -0.11
CA ILE A 155 -1.19 8.73 -1.05
C ILE A 155 -1.81 7.99 -2.25
N LEU A 156 -2.38 8.76 -3.19
CA LEU A 156 -3.06 8.19 -4.35
C LEU A 156 -2.05 7.79 -5.42
N THR A 157 -1.87 6.49 -5.62
CA THR A 157 -0.88 5.92 -6.53
C THR A 157 -1.46 5.68 -7.94
N GLY A 158 -0.56 5.59 -8.93
CA GLY A 158 -0.93 5.26 -10.31
C GLY A 158 -1.57 6.41 -11.10
N VAL A 159 -1.47 7.64 -10.62
CA VAL A 159 -2.02 8.81 -11.30
C VAL A 159 -1.19 9.16 -12.54
N SER A 160 -1.84 9.30 -13.69
CA SER A 160 -1.20 9.60 -14.98
C SER A 160 -1.94 10.73 -15.68
N TYR A 161 -1.28 11.87 -15.86
CA TYR A 161 -1.85 13.02 -16.60
C TYR A 161 -1.25 13.17 -17.99
N ARG A 162 -0.21 12.40 -18.31
CA ARG A 162 0.46 12.43 -19.62
C ARG A 162 0.80 11.02 -20.06
N GLU A 163 0.73 10.79 -21.37
CA GLU A 163 1.19 9.54 -21.97
C GLU A 163 2.66 9.27 -21.63
N GLY A 164 2.98 8.03 -21.33
CA GLY A 164 4.34 7.60 -20.94
C GLY A 164 4.78 8.04 -19.55
N CYS A 165 3.90 8.66 -18.75
CA CYS A 165 4.17 9.06 -17.37
C CYS A 165 3.15 8.45 -16.42
N THR A 166 3.55 8.30 -15.16
CA THR A 166 2.70 7.96 -14.03
C THR A 166 3.25 8.64 -12.78
N GLY A 167 2.51 8.64 -11.71
CA GLY A 167 2.98 9.28 -10.49
C GLY A 167 2.06 9.04 -9.31
N VAL A 168 2.28 9.86 -8.30
CA VAL A 168 1.55 9.81 -7.04
C VAL A 168 1.06 11.20 -6.66
N VAL A 169 -0.17 11.28 -6.17
CA VAL A 169 -0.69 12.47 -5.51
C VAL A 169 -0.67 12.26 -4.00
N VAL A 170 -0.01 13.16 -3.31
CA VAL A 170 -0.08 13.27 -1.84
C VAL A 170 -1.08 14.36 -1.51
N ASN A 171 -2.18 13.99 -0.86
CA ASN A 171 -3.15 14.94 -0.32
C ASN A 171 -3.09 14.89 1.21
N LYS A 172 -2.83 16.05 1.82
CA LYS A 172 -2.84 16.22 3.27
C LYS A 172 -3.55 17.50 3.62
N ASN A 173 -4.58 17.41 4.47
CA ASN A 173 -5.40 18.56 4.88
C ASN A 173 -6.02 19.33 3.69
N GLY A 174 -6.43 18.63 2.64
CA GLY A 174 -7.00 19.22 1.43
C GLY A 174 -6.00 19.87 0.48
N VAL A 175 -4.69 19.80 0.77
CA VAL A 175 -3.64 20.32 -0.12
C VAL A 175 -3.01 19.14 -0.85
N SER A 176 -3.06 19.17 -2.19
CA SER A 176 -2.51 18.13 -3.06
C SER A 176 -1.18 18.54 -3.68
N THR A 177 -0.24 17.61 -3.70
CA THR A 177 1.01 17.70 -4.49
C THR A 177 1.12 16.49 -5.38
N TYR A 178 1.68 16.64 -6.56
CA TYR A 178 1.86 15.57 -7.54
C TYR A 178 3.34 15.38 -7.84
N TYR A 179 3.80 14.15 -7.73
CA TYR A 179 5.11 13.71 -8.19
C TYR A 179 4.96 12.78 -9.38
N GLU A 180 5.62 13.08 -10.50
CA GLU A 180 5.53 12.35 -11.75
C GLU A 180 6.88 11.71 -12.11
N HIS A 181 6.82 10.49 -12.64
CA HIS A 181 7.96 9.78 -13.18
C HIS A 181 7.57 9.02 -14.47
N LYS A 182 8.56 8.48 -15.17
CA LYS A 182 8.36 7.67 -16.37
C LYS A 182 7.53 6.44 -16.05
N LYS A 183 6.56 6.11 -16.91
CA LYS A 183 5.82 4.85 -16.90
C LYS A 183 6.54 3.85 -17.79
N ILE A 184 6.97 2.72 -17.24
CA ILE A 184 7.54 1.61 -18.01
C ILE A 184 6.39 0.72 -18.48
N ALA A 185 6.39 0.40 -19.79
CA ALA A 185 5.38 -0.48 -20.37
C ALA A 185 5.56 -1.92 -19.86
N GLY A 186 4.45 -2.66 -19.77
CA GLY A 186 4.48 -4.08 -19.45
C GLY A 186 4.00 -4.48 -18.07
N GLY A 187 3.87 -3.54 -17.13
CA GLY A 187 3.39 -3.80 -15.77
C GLY A 187 4.17 -4.90 -15.04
N CYS A 188 4.41 -4.74 -13.76
CA CYS A 188 5.01 -5.77 -12.93
C CYS A 188 4.13 -6.00 -11.71
N HIS A 189 3.98 -7.25 -11.30
CA HIS A 189 3.28 -7.58 -10.06
C HIS A 189 4.11 -7.18 -8.83
N GLY A 190 3.45 -6.86 -7.71
CA GLY A 190 4.07 -6.54 -6.43
C GLY A 190 4.64 -5.11 -6.33
N THR A 191 4.45 -4.26 -7.32
CA THR A 191 4.92 -2.86 -7.28
C THR A 191 4.22 -2.04 -6.20
N GLY A 192 2.95 -2.32 -5.90
CA GLY A 192 2.21 -1.71 -4.79
C GLY A 192 2.87 -1.98 -3.44
N ASP A 193 3.14 -3.26 -3.14
CA ASP A 193 3.81 -3.66 -1.89
C ASP A 193 5.23 -3.07 -1.75
N VAL A 194 5.97 -3.00 -2.87
CA VAL A 194 7.30 -2.38 -2.92
C VAL A 194 7.20 -0.89 -2.62
N TYR A 195 6.28 -0.20 -3.29
CA TYR A 195 6.01 1.22 -3.09
C TYR A 195 5.63 1.53 -1.65
N ALA A 196 4.59 0.84 -1.13
CA ALA A 196 4.10 1.07 0.22
C ALA A 196 5.16 0.78 1.29
N SER A 197 5.94 -0.31 1.13
CA SER A 197 7.04 -0.63 2.05
C SER A 197 8.14 0.43 2.03
N ALA A 198 8.50 0.94 0.85
CA ALA A 198 9.50 2.00 0.72
C ALA A 198 9.00 3.34 1.29
N PHE A 199 7.73 3.67 1.04
CA PHE A 199 7.08 4.85 1.61
C PHE A 199 7.08 4.84 3.14
N VAL A 200 6.64 3.74 3.74
CA VAL A 200 6.62 3.57 5.20
C VAL A 200 8.03 3.62 5.77
N GLY A 201 9.00 2.97 5.14
CA GLY A 201 10.40 3.01 5.56
C GLY A 201 10.97 4.44 5.56
N ALA A 202 10.68 5.24 4.54
CA ALA A 202 11.10 6.63 4.47
C ALA A 202 10.44 7.51 5.54
N LEU A 203 9.15 7.29 5.83
CA LEU A 203 8.46 7.96 6.94
C LEU A 203 9.12 7.65 8.28
N MET A 204 9.50 6.39 8.52
CA MET A 204 10.15 5.99 9.77
C MET A 204 11.56 6.60 9.91
N GLN A 205 12.19 7.03 8.82
CA GLN A 205 13.42 7.83 8.84
C GLN A 205 13.17 9.34 9.04
N GLY A 206 11.93 9.74 9.32
CA GLY A 206 11.57 11.14 9.62
C GLY A 206 11.32 12.02 8.40
N MET A 207 11.20 11.45 7.22
CA MET A 207 10.84 12.20 6.01
C MET A 207 9.36 12.60 6.04
N ASN A 208 9.02 13.74 5.44
CA ASN A 208 7.63 14.11 5.25
C ASN A 208 6.97 13.24 4.17
N GLU A 209 5.63 13.29 4.09
CA GLU A 209 4.84 12.41 3.20
C GLU A 209 5.18 12.63 1.71
N GLN A 210 5.50 13.85 1.31
CA GLN A 210 5.85 14.17 -0.09
C GLN A 210 7.21 13.58 -0.47
N GLU A 211 8.19 13.72 0.41
CA GLU A 211 9.53 13.20 0.21
C GLU A 211 9.55 11.67 0.26
N ALA A 212 8.83 11.08 1.21
CA ALA A 212 8.64 9.64 1.31
C ALA A 212 7.96 9.07 0.05
N ALA A 213 6.91 9.74 -0.45
CA ALA A 213 6.20 9.34 -1.67
C ALA A 213 7.11 9.40 -2.91
N ARG A 214 7.95 10.44 -3.04
CA ARG A 214 8.92 10.56 -4.11
C ARG A 214 9.96 9.44 -4.07
N ILE A 215 10.57 9.19 -2.91
CA ILE A 215 11.56 8.12 -2.74
C ILE A 215 10.96 6.76 -3.05
N ALA A 216 9.75 6.50 -2.59
CA ALA A 216 9.04 5.25 -2.89
C ALA A 216 8.78 5.07 -4.39
N ALA A 217 8.39 6.16 -5.09
CA ALA A 217 8.18 6.14 -6.54
C ALA A 217 9.49 5.91 -7.30
N ASP A 218 10.56 6.62 -6.96
CA ASP A 218 11.88 6.47 -7.58
C ASP A 218 12.46 5.06 -7.36
N TYR A 219 12.34 4.53 -6.15
CA TYR A 219 12.78 3.17 -5.84
C TYR A 219 11.96 2.11 -6.61
N THR A 220 10.64 2.26 -6.65
CA THR A 220 9.76 1.32 -7.38
C THR A 220 10.07 1.34 -8.88
N LEU A 221 10.27 2.54 -9.46
CA LEU A 221 10.69 2.69 -10.85
C LEU A 221 12.01 1.95 -11.10
N LEU A 222 13.00 2.13 -10.24
CA LEU A 222 14.28 1.46 -10.35
C LEU A 222 14.16 -0.07 -10.27
N CYS A 223 13.27 -0.60 -9.40
CA CYS A 223 12.97 -2.03 -9.33
C CYS A 223 12.41 -2.55 -10.66
N ILE A 224 11.50 -1.80 -11.30
CA ILE A 224 10.94 -2.13 -12.60
C ILE A 224 12.04 -2.12 -13.67
N GLU A 225 12.88 -1.08 -13.72
CA GLU A 225 14.00 -0.96 -14.67
C GLU A 225 14.98 -2.12 -14.56
N LYS A 226 15.31 -2.54 -13.33
CA LYS A 226 16.20 -3.71 -13.10
C LYS A 226 15.55 -5.05 -13.46
N THR A 227 14.23 -5.09 -13.65
CA THR A 227 13.48 -6.28 -14.05
C THR A 227 13.23 -6.30 -15.56
N GLU A 228 13.20 -5.13 -16.20
CA GLU A 228 12.90 -4.98 -17.62
C GLU A 228 13.81 -5.89 -18.49
N GLY A 229 13.23 -6.54 -19.49
CA GLY A 229 13.95 -7.43 -20.40
C GLY A 229 14.21 -8.84 -19.88
N ASP A 230 13.77 -9.20 -18.67
CA ASP A 230 13.85 -10.57 -18.17
C ASP A 230 12.49 -11.30 -18.21
N PRO A 231 12.18 -12.03 -19.27
CA PRO A 231 10.90 -12.73 -19.40
C PRO A 231 10.71 -13.86 -18.38
N LYS A 232 11.77 -14.30 -17.73
CA LYS A 232 11.70 -15.33 -16.68
C LYS A 232 11.21 -14.75 -15.35
N HIS A 233 11.29 -13.43 -15.18
CA HIS A 233 10.92 -12.74 -13.94
C HIS A 233 9.55 -12.02 -14.06
N TRP A 234 8.59 -12.66 -14.73
CA TRP A 234 7.25 -12.11 -14.97
C TRP A 234 6.40 -11.97 -13.69
N TYR A 235 6.76 -12.71 -12.64
CA TYR A 235 5.97 -12.84 -11.41
C TYR A 235 6.19 -11.70 -10.40
N GLY A 236 7.15 -10.81 -10.62
CA GLY A 236 7.39 -9.69 -9.70
C GLY A 236 8.60 -8.85 -10.08
N VAL A 237 8.88 -7.80 -9.32
CA VAL A 237 10.05 -6.95 -9.53
C VAL A 237 11.26 -7.44 -8.72
N LYS A 238 12.45 -7.28 -9.29
CA LYS A 238 13.75 -7.58 -8.65
C LYS A 238 14.13 -6.47 -7.67
N PHE A 239 13.32 -6.29 -6.64
CA PHE A 239 13.50 -5.21 -5.66
C PHE A 239 14.82 -5.32 -4.90
N GLU A 240 15.31 -6.54 -4.69
CA GLU A 240 16.56 -6.81 -3.98
C GLU A 240 17.78 -6.22 -4.70
N LEU A 241 17.75 -6.10 -6.03
CA LEU A 241 18.83 -5.48 -6.79
C LEU A 241 18.88 -3.96 -6.65
N ALA A 242 17.77 -3.35 -6.24
CA ALA A 242 17.63 -1.92 -6.03
C ALA A 242 17.74 -1.51 -4.55
N LEU A 243 17.79 -2.45 -3.61
CA LEU A 243 17.90 -2.14 -2.17
C LEU A 243 19.08 -1.23 -1.81
N PRO A 244 20.30 -1.40 -2.37
CA PRO A 244 21.40 -0.48 -2.06
C PRO A 244 21.14 0.96 -2.52
N ASP A 245 20.37 1.12 -3.60
CA ASP A 245 19.98 2.44 -4.09
C ASP A 245 18.96 3.10 -3.17
N TYR A 246 17.97 2.31 -2.70
CA TYR A 246 16.98 2.76 -1.71
C TYR A 246 17.63 3.23 -0.40
N VAL A 247 18.57 2.46 0.14
CA VAL A 247 19.33 2.84 1.34
C VAL A 247 20.05 4.18 1.14
N ARG A 248 20.70 4.37 -0.04
CA ARG A 248 21.32 5.66 -0.38
C ARG A 248 20.32 6.81 -0.54
N MET A 249 19.12 6.55 -1.11
CA MET A 249 18.05 7.57 -1.20
C MET A 249 17.58 8.03 0.18
N LEU A 250 17.65 7.17 1.19
CA LEU A 250 17.34 7.51 2.58
C LEU A 250 18.47 8.25 3.30
N GLY A 251 19.67 8.32 2.73
CA GLY A 251 20.84 8.92 3.36
C GLY A 251 21.52 8.02 4.41
N LEU A 252 21.32 6.72 4.32
CA LEU A 252 21.86 5.69 5.20
C LEU A 252 23.10 5.03 4.62
#